data_8024e851d676c0a58ff2125f29492926
#
_entry.id   8024e851d676c0a58ff2125f29492926
#
_cell.length_a   1.000
_cell.length_b   1.000
_cell.length_c   1.000
_cell.angle_alpha   90.00
_cell.angle_beta   90.00
_cell.angle_gamma   90.00
#
_symmetry.space_group_name_H-M   'P 1'
#
loop_
_entity.id
_entity.type
_entity.pdbx_description
1 polymer ?
#
loop_
_entity_poly.entity_id
_entity_poly.type
_entity_poly.pdbx_seq_one_letter_code
_entity_poly.pdbx_strand_id
1 'polypeptide(L)'
;MQKDILIVAVGSINADLVAEKSVTAQRANYAYGSNFEMNLGGKSLNVALTALALCNDVALISRIGNDIFGLEILNKAMKDGLITQYITIDEQAHTGIGHVRVDENGQYDTIVINGANWNLIEEDIDAFISDGYRPKFAIFNFETDINLLKKVIPKFKQINSQIVMNFSPIVNNMRDLMNLTDVAVLNLAEAQQILESSESNPEELLKKLKSFGPKIVVITLGGDGAVAMNSDGLVMKVPAQVAKVKNTVG
;
A
#
# COMPACT_ATOMS: atom_id res chain seq x y z
N MET A 1 -10.13 16.85 -22.33
CA MET A 1 -9.48 18.01 -21.64
C MET A 1 -8.59 17.43 -20.58
N GLN A 2 -7.34 17.92 -20.42
CA GLN A 2 -6.42 17.45 -19.38
C GLN A 2 -6.95 17.82 -17.99
N LYS A 3 -6.84 16.86 -17.04
CA LYS A 3 -7.25 17.02 -15.64
C LYS A 3 -6.04 16.73 -14.77
N ASP A 4 -5.37 17.78 -14.32
CA ASP A 4 -4.22 17.65 -13.43
C ASP A 4 -4.70 17.32 -12.02
N ILE A 5 -4.13 16.27 -11.42
CA ILE A 5 -4.34 15.91 -10.03
C ILE A 5 -2.98 15.65 -9.34
N LEU A 6 -2.97 15.72 -8.03
CA LEU A 6 -1.72 15.54 -7.30
C LEU A 6 -1.32 14.07 -7.22
N ILE A 7 -2.24 13.19 -6.81
CA ILE A 7 -1.92 11.79 -6.49
C ILE A 7 -2.96 10.85 -7.10
N VAL A 8 -2.47 9.73 -7.66
CA VAL A 8 -3.26 8.51 -7.85
C VAL A 8 -2.60 7.36 -7.09
N ALA A 9 -3.37 6.66 -6.28
CA ALA A 9 -2.97 5.36 -5.75
C ALA A 9 -3.54 4.25 -6.65
N VAL A 10 -2.78 3.18 -6.87
CA VAL A 10 -3.18 2.05 -7.71
C VAL A 10 -2.97 0.76 -6.93
N GLY A 11 -4.02 -0.03 -6.75
CA GLY A 11 -3.90 -1.35 -6.11
C GLY A 11 -5.05 -1.67 -5.14
N SER A 12 -4.72 -2.13 -3.95
CA SER A 12 -5.62 -2.86 -3.06
C SER A 12 -6.59 -2.01 -2.24
N ILE A 13 -7.78 -2.59 -2.07
CA ILE A 13 -8.78 -2.25 -1.06
C ILE A 13 -9.12 -3.52 -0.29
N ASN A 14 -9.04 -3.49 1.05
CA ASN A 14 -9.41 -4.61 1.91
C ASN A 14 -10.41 -4.17 2.99
N ALA A 15 -11.26 -5.10 3.39
CA ALA A 15 -11.92 -5.02 4.69
C ALA A 15 -11.01 -5.69 5.72
N ASP A 16 -10.47 -4.92 6.66
CA ASP A 16 -9.64 -5.46 7.74
C ASP A 16 -10.56 -5.88 8.90
N LEU A 17 -10.77 -7.18 9.02
CA LEU A 17 -11.58 -7.81 10.04
C LEU A 17 -10.70 -8.15 11.24
N VAL A 18 -10.74 -7.30 12.26
CA VAL A 18 -9.89 -7.41 13.44
C VAL A 18 -10.64 -8.09 14.56
N ALA A 19 -10.16 -9.24 15.03
CA ALA A 19 -10.70 -9.96 16.17
C ALA A 19 -9.67 -10.00 17.31
N GLU A 20 -10.07 -9.53 18.49
CA GLU A 20 -9.27 -9.63 19.70
C GLU A 20 -9.57 -10.96 20.41
N LYS A 21 -8.51 -11.72 20.73
CA LYS A 21 -8.60 -13.01 21.39
C LYS A 21 -8.80 -12.84 22.90
N SER A 22 -9.80 -13.51 23.46
CA SER A 22 -10.03 -13.54 24.92
C SER A 22 -9.08 -14.51 25.62
N VAL A 23 -8.55 -14.08 26.77
CA VAL A 23 -7.67 -14.90 27.64
C VAL A 23 -8.37 -16.11 28.26
N THR A 24 -9.71 -16.04 28.44
CA THR A 24 -10.42 -16.88 29.41
C THR A 24 -10.93 -18.21 28.86
N ALA A 25 -10.85 -18.48 27.56
CA ALA A 25 -11.40 -19.72 27.00
C ALA A 25 -10.62 -20.23 25.78
N GLN A 26 -9.51 -20.87 26.05
CA GLN A 26 -8.79 -21.60 25.01
C GLN A 26 -9.13 -23.12 25.09
N ARG A 27 -9.76 -23.66 24.06
CA ARG A 27 -9.81 -25.10 23.81
C ARG A 27 -9.01 -25.39 22.54
N ALA A 28 -8.52 -26.61 22.39
CA ALA A 28 -7.52 -26.98 21.40
C ALA A 28 -7.76 -26.48 19.96
N ASN A 29 -8.99 -26.23 19.54
CA ASN A 29 -9.32 -25.90 18.14
C ASN A 29 -10.13 -24.59 17.96
N TYR A 30 -10.42 -23.86 19.03
CA TYR A 30 -11.10 -22.56 18.93
C TYR A 30 -10.82 -21.65 20.13
N ALA A 31 -10.89 -20.34 19.91
CA ALA A 31 -10.78 -19.32 20.94
C ALA A 31 -12.03 -18.43 20.90
N TYR A 32 -12.42 -17.89 22.04
CA TYR A 32 -13.43 -16.84 22.08
C TYR A 32 -12.75 -15.49 21.87
N GLY A 33 -13.38 -14.61 21.09
CA GLY A 33 -12.99 -13.21 20.97
C GLY A 33 -13.65 -12.34 22.03
N SER A 34 -12.99 -11.26 22.39
CA SER A 34 -13.50 -10.21 23.28
C SER A 34 -14.04 -9.00 22.51
N ASN A 35 -13.54 -8.77 21.32
CA ASN A 35 -13.92 -7.66 20.46
C ASN A 35 -13.84 -8.05 18.99
N PHE A 36 -14.61 -7.32 18.16
CA PHE A 36 -14.53 -7.42 16.69
C PHE A 36 -14.74 -6.04 16.09
N GLU A 37 -13.86 -5.68 15.19
CA GLU A 37 -13.96 -4.43 14.42
C GLU A 37 -13.73 -4.70 12.94
N MET A 38 -14.43 -3.96 12.08
CA MET A 38 -14.16 -3.88 10.66
C MET A 38 -13.56 -2.50 10.37
N ASN A 39 -12.34 -2.50 9.86
CA ASN A 39 -11.63 -1.30 9.47
C ASN A 39 -11.43 -1.25 7.94
N LEU A 40 -11.25 -0.05 7.42
CA LEU A 40 -10.82 0.14 6.05
C LEU A 40 -9.34 -0.24 5.96
N GLY A 41 -9.01 -1.08 5.02
CA GLY A 41 -7.66 -1.59 4.81
C GLY A 41 -7.29 -1.67 3.34
N GLY A 42 -6.15 -2.29 3.10
CA GLY A 42 -5.50 -2.31 1.79
C GLY A 42 -4.50 -1.17 1.64
N LYS A 43 -3.28 -1.52 1.21
CA LYS A 43 -2.17 -0.55 1.15
C LYS A 43 -2.48 0.66 0.28
N SER A 44 -3.17 0.46 -0.86
CA SER A 44 -3.49 1.57 -1.75
C SER A 44 -4.60 2.46 -1.20
N LEU A 45 -5.62 1.89 -0.55
CA LEU A 45 -6.65 2.69 0.11
C LEU A 45 -6.06 3.49 1.28
N ASN A 46 -5.21 2.87 2.10
CA ASN A 46 -4.54 3.56 3.22
C ASN A 46 -3.69 4.74 2.75
N VAL A 47 -2.94 4.55 1.65
CA VAL A 47 -2.17 5.63 1.02
C VAL A 47 -3.09 6.73 0.50
N ALA A 48 -4.18 6.37 -0.20
CA ALA A 48 -5.12 7.35 -0.76
C ALA A 48 -5.80 8.18 0.34
N LEU A 49 -6.29 7.55 1.40
CA LEU A 49 -6.93 8.23 2.53
C LEU A 49 -5.94 9.12 3.30
N THR A 50 -4.71 8.65 3.51
CA THR A 50 -3.65 9.45 4.15
C THR A 50 -3.29 10.66 3.29
N ALA A 51 -3.14 10.47 1.97
CA ALA A 51 -2.88 11.56 1.04
C ALA A 51 -4.03 12.57 1.02
N LEU A 52 -5.28 12.09 1.05
CA LEU A 52 -6.49 12.93 1.08
C LEU A 52 -6.55 13.81 2.33
N ALA A 53 -6.03 13.35 3.46
CA ALA A 53 -5.92 14.17 4.68
C ALA A 53 -4.89 15.31 4.55
N LEU A 54 -3.99 15.24 3.57
CA LEU A 54 -2.93 16.22 3.31
C LEU A 54 -3.22 17.11 2.09
N CYS A 55 -4.03 16.62 1.15
CA CYS A 55 -4.40 17.34 -0.09
C CYS A 55 -5.75 16.83 -0.60
N ASN A 56 -6.43 17.64 -1.46
CA ASN A 56 -7.79 17.32 -1.91
C ASN A 56 -7.86 16.59 -3.27
N ASP A 57 -6.73 16.44 -3.96
CA ASP A 57 -6.69 15.93 -5.34
C ASP A 57 -6.10 14.51 -5.37
N VAL A 58 -6.86 13.55 -4.86
CA VAL A 58 -6.45 12.14 -4.78
C VAL A 58 -7.47 11.24 -5.46
N ALA A 59 -6.99 10.34 -6.32
CA ALA A 59 -7.77 9.27 -6.93
C ALA A 59 -7.27 7.90 -6.48
N LEU A 60 -8.15 6.91 -6.54
CA LEU A 60 -7.81 5.50 -6.32
C LEU A 60 -8.30 4.67 -7.50
N ILE A 61 -7.39 3.89 -8.11
CA ILE A 61 -7.71 2.88 -9.11
C ILE A 61 -7.59 1.53 -8.43
N SER A 62 -8.70 0.80 -8.34
CA SER A 62 -8.79 -0.46 -7.61
C SER A 62 -9.98 -1.28 -8.06
N ARG A 63 -10.13 -2.48 -7.49
CA ARG A 63 -11.33 -3.30 -7.62
C ARG A 63 -11.83 -3.76 -6.26
N ILE A 64 -13.16 -3.83 -6.12
CA ILE A 64 -13.87 -4.37 -4.96
C ILE A 64 -14.89 -5.39 -5.44
N GLY A 65 -15.34 -6.28 -4.57
CA GLY A 65 -16.47 -7.16 -4.84
C GLY A 65 -17.82 -6.43 -4.73
N ASN A 66 -18.85 -6.99 -5.37
CA ASN A 66 -20.23 -6.57 -5.15
C ASN A 66 -20.77 -7.19 -3.85
N ASP A 67 -20.19 -6.78 -2.72
CA ASP A 67 -20.53 -7.26 -1.39
C ASP A 67 -20.64 -6.13 -0.37
N ILE A 68 -21.10 -6.47 0.83
CA ILE A 68 -21.32 -5.48 1.91
C ILE A 68 -20.06 -4.74 2.29
N PHE A 69 -18.89 -5.40 2.24
CA PHE A 69 -17.61 -4.80 2.62
C PHE A 69 -17.15 -3.78 1.58
N GLY A 70 -17.14 -4.17 0.31
CA GLY A 70 -16.72 -3.30 -0.77
C GLY A 70 -17.60 -2.07 -0.90
N LEU A 71 -18.93 -2.25 -0.83
CA LEU A 71 -19.89 -1.14 -0.93
C LEU A 71 -19.79 -0.18 0.25
N GLU A 72 -19.57 -0.68 1.48
CA GLU A 72 -19.37 0.18 2.65
C GLU A 72 -18.09 1.01 2.54
N ILE A 73 -16.98 0.36 2.14
CA ILE A 73 -15.69 1.04 1.94
C ILE A 73 -15.80 2.11 0.84
N LEU A 74 -16.42 1.76 -0.30
CA LEU A 74 -16.63 2.69 -1.41
C LEU A 74 -17.43 3.92 -0.96
N ASN A 75 -18.56 3.70 -0.27
CA ASN A 75 -19.40 4.77 0.22
C ASN A 75 -18.67 5.70 1.19
N LYS A 76 -17.84 5.16 2.06
CA LYS A 76 -17.03 5.95 3.00
C LYS A 76 -15.95 6.75 2.26
N ALA A 77 -15.21 6.11 1.36
CA ALA A 77 -14.19 6.79 0.56
C ALA A 77 -14.77 7.96 -0.28
N MET A 78 -15.97 7.77 -0.86
CA MET A 78 -16.70 8.85 -1.56
C MET A 78 -17.07 10.00 -0.63
N LYS A 79 -17.59 9.71 0.57
CA LYS A 79 -17.95 10.73 1.56
C LYS A 79 -16.75 11.53 2.04
N ASP A 80 -15.60 10.89 2.15
CA ASP A 80 -14.34 11.52 2.56
C ASP A 80 -13.74 12.39 1.44
N GLY A 81 -14.28 12.32 0.20
CA GLY A 81 -13.89 13.17 -0.93
C GLY A 81 -12.85 12.53 -1.87
N LEU A 82 -12.58 11.23 -1.74
CA LEU A 82 -11.72 10.51 -2.66
C LEU A 82 -12.37 10.41 -4.05
N ILE A 83 -11.60 10.58 -5.12
CA ILE A 83 -12.05 10.32 -6.49
C ILE A 83 -12.12 8.80 -6.67
N THR A 84 -13.34 8.24 -6.62
CA THR A 84 -13.62 6.79 -6.57
C THR A 84 -14.19 6.22 -7.86
N GLN A 85 -14.39 7.03 -8.89
CA GLN A 85 -15.01 6.58 -10.16
C GLN A 85 -14.20 5.52 -10.92
N TYR A 86 -12.95 5.27 -10.47
CA TYR A 86 -12.06 4.22 -11.01
C TYR A 86 -11.89 3.04 -10.04
N ILE A 87 -12.79 2.94 -9.06
CA ILE A 87 -12.95 1.72 -8.27
C ILE A 87 -14.01 0.87 -8.97
N THR A 88 -13.56 -0.17 -9.66
CA THR A 88 -14.42 -1.08 -10.40
C THR A 88 -15.06 -2.10 -9.45
N ILE A 89 -16.37 -2.35 -9.59
CA ILE A 89 -17.07 -3.41 -8.87
C ILE A 89 -16.93 -4.70 -9.68
N ASP A 90 -16.35 -5.72 -9.06
CA ASP A 90 -16.22 -7.06 -9.63
C ASP A 90 -17.40 -7.93 -9.17
N GLU A 91 -18.20 -8.40 -10.13
CA GLU A 91 -19.40 -9.21 -9.86
C GLU A 91 -19.10 -10.67 -9.53
N GLN A 92 -17.85 -11.13 -9.72
CA GLN A 92 -17.47 -12.53 -9.57
C GLN A 92 -16.50 -12.78 -8.42
N ALA A 93 -15.85 -11.73 -7.91
CA ALA A 93 -14.92 -11.83 -6.80
C ALA A 93 -15.45 -11.07 -5.58
N HIS A 94 -15.12 -11.55 -4.39
CA HIS A 94 -15.36 -10.79 -3.16
C HIS A 94 -14.32 -9.68 -3.00
N THR A 95 -14.63 -8.68 -2.19
CA THR A 95 -13.69 -7.65 -1.74
C THR A 95 -12.49 -8.29 -1.04
N GLY A 96 -11.31 -7.70 -1.18
CA GLY A 96 -10.13 -8.11 -0.43
C GLY A 96 -10.38 -8.10 1.08
N ILE A 97 -9.82 -9.06 1.80
CA ILE A 97 -10.01 -9.18 3.26
C ILE A 97 -8.64 -9.32 3.93
N GLY A 98 -8.41 -8.51 4.96
CA GLY A 98 -7.38 -8.72 5.97
C GLY A 98 -8.04 -9.33 7.21
N HIS A 99 -7.85 -10.63 7.48
CA HIS A 99 -8.32 -11.24 8.71
C HIS A 99 -7.22 -11.16 9.77
N VAL A 100 -7.37 -10.24 10.71
CA VAL A 100 -6.37 -9.93 11.74
C VAL A 100 -6.84 -10.51 13.07
N ARG A 101 -5.97 -11.28 13.72
CA ARG A 101 -6.18 -11.78 15.07
C ARG A 101 -5.15 -11.15 15.98
N VAL A 102 -5.62 -10.48 17.04
CA VAL A 102 -4.76 -9.84 18.04
C VAL A 102 -4.85 -10.64 19.33
N ASP A 103 -3.72 -10.98 19.93
CA ASP A 103 -3.68 -11.65 21.22
C ASP A 103 -3.63 -10.66 22.39
N GLU A 104 -3.67 -11.17 23.60
CA GLU A 104 -3.63 -10.40 24.87
C GLU A 104 -2.36 -9.57 25.08
N ASN A 105 -1.28 -9.91 24.36
CA ASN A 105 0.00 -9.19 24.41
C ASN A 105 0.09 -8.13 23.29
N GLY A 106 -0.97 -7.97 22.49
CA GLY A 106 -0.98 -7.09 21.31
C GLY A 106 -0.19 -7.64 20.11
N GLN A 107 0.23 -8.91 20.15
CA GLN A 107 0.78 -9.58 19.00
C GLN A 107 -0.35 -9.98 18.05
N TYR A 108 -0.09 -9.89 16.76
CA TYR A 108 -1.10 -10.21 15.76
C TYR A 108 -0.57 -11.15 14.69
N ASP A 109 -1.47 -11.91 14.13
CA ASP A 109 -1.29 -12.59 12.87
C ASP A 109 -2.36 -12.15 11.86
N THR A 110 -2.03 -12.20 10.57
CA THR A 110 -2.94 -11.73 9.53
C THR A 110 -2.98 -12.75 8.39
N ILE A 111 -4.21 -13.09 7.97
CA ILE A 111 -4.44 -13.82 6.73
C ILE A 111 -5.00 -12.82 5.73
N VAL A 112 -4.28 -12.60 4.63
CA VAL A 112 -4.73 -11.72 3.54
C VAL A 112 -5.37 -12.57 2.45
N ILE A 113 -6.58 -12.20 2.06
CA ILE A 113 -7.33 -12.80 0.96
C ILE A 113 -7.52 -11.71 -0.09
N ASN A 114 -6.87 -11.85 -1.22
CA ASN A 114 -6.75 -10.76 -2.19
C ASN A 114 -8.07 -10.39 -2.88
N GLY A 115 -8.95 -11.38 -3.12
CA GLY A 115 -10.25 -11.13 -3.75
C GLY A 115 -10.12 -10.34 -5.05
N ALA A 116 -10.99 -9.35 -5.23
CA ALA A 116 -11.04 -8.49 -6.42
C ALA A 116 -9.75 -7.70 -6.69
N ASN A 117 -8.87 -7.50 -5.70
CA ASN A 117 -7.60 -6.79 -5.90
C ASN A 117 -6.71 -7.44 -6.98
N TRP A 118 -6.78 -8.77 -7.11
CA TRP A 118 -6.00 -9.49 -8.12
C TRP A 118 -6.65 -9.53 -9.50
N ASN A 119 -7.88 -9.06 -9.60
CA ASN A 119 -8.61 -8.90 -10.85
C ASN A 119 -8.41 -7.51 -11.46
N LEU A 120 -7.61 -6.64 -10.84
CA LEU A 120 -7.24 -5.36 -11.44
C LEU A 120 -6.53 -5.61 -12.77
N ILE A 121 -6.97 -4.91 -13.82
CA ILE A 121 -6.49 -5.11 -15.19
C ILE A 121 -6.02 -3.80 -15.82
N GLU A 122 -5.35 -3.90 -16.94
CA GLU A 122 -4.77 -2.77 -17.65
C GLU A 122 -5.83 -1.75 -18.10
N GLU A 123 -7.01 -2.22 -18.44
CA GLU A 123 -8.16 -1.40 -18.88
C GLU A 123 -8.68 -0.46 -17.77
N ASP A 124 -8.57 -0.85 -16.50
CA ASP A 124 -8.95 0.02 -15.37
C ASP A 124 -8.06 1.27 -15.33
N ILE A 125 -6.77 1.08 -15.63
CA ILE A 125 -5.80 2.17 -15.71
C ILE A 125 -5.99 2.99 -16.98
N ASP A 126 -6.25 2.34 -18.10
CA ASP A 126 -6.47 3.01 -19.38
C ASP A 126 -7.70 3.92 -19.35
N ALA A 127 -8.77 3.52 -18.67
CA ALA A 127 -9.94 4.36 -18.44
C ALA A 127 -9.56 5.69 -17.75
N PHE A 128 -8.78 5.61 -16.66
CA PHE A 128 -8.31 6.79 -15.93
C PHE A 128 -7.46 7.74 -16.80
N ILE A 129 -6.50 7.19 -17.52
CA ILE A 129 -5.61 7.97 -18.40
C ILE A 129 -6.40 8.57 -19.59
N SER A 130 -7.33 7.81 -20.18
CA SER A 130 -8.16 8.23 -21.32
C SER A 130 -9.13 9.33 -20.95
N ASP A 131 -9.62 9.39 -19.72
CA ASP A 131 -10.44 10.47 -19.19
C ASP A 131 -9.67 11.78 -18.99
N GLY A 132 -8.37 11.77 -19.28
CA GLY A 132 -7.50 12.94 -19.31
C GLY A 132 -6.78 13.22 -17.99
N TYR A 133 -6.85 12.34 -17.00
CA TYR A 133 -6.15 12.53 -15.74
C TYR A 133 -4.62 12.45 -15.91
N ARG A 134 -3.93 13.36 -15.24
CA ARG A 134 -2.47 13.50 -15.26
C ARG A 134 -1.97 13.69 -13.82
N PRO A 135 -1.77 12.60 -13.08
CA PRO A 135 -1.30 12.68 -11.71
C PRO A 135 0.18 13.08 -11.69
N LYS A 136 0.53 13.97 -10.75
CA LYS A 136 1.94 14.28 -10.50
C LYS A 136 2.66 13.07 -9.91
N PHE A 137 1.99 12.33 -9.01
CA PHE A 137 2.51 11.12 -8.39
C PHE A 137 1.56 9.94 -8.64
N ALA A 138 2.10 8.83 -9.13
CA ALA A 138 1.42 7.54 -9.18
C ALA A 138 2.06 6.60 -8.16
N ILE A 139 1.26 6.13 -7.19
CA ILE A 139 1.74 5.36 -6.04
C ILE A 139 1.27 3.92 -6.17
N PHE A 140 2.19 2.98 -6.04
CA PHE A 140 1.97 1.54 -6.20
C PHE A 140 2.50 0.76 -5.01
N ASN A 141 2.01 -0.48 -4.86
CA ASN A 141 2.51 -1.49 -3.94
C ASN A 141 2.34 -2.89 -4.55
N PHE A 142 2.68 -3.95 -3.82
CA PHE A 142 2.66 -5.32 -4.31
C PHE A 142 1.47 -6.15 -3.79
N GLU A 143 0.37 -5.53 -3.41
CA GLU A 143 -0.90 -6.23 -3.16
C GLU A 143 -1.72 -6.44 -4.46
N THR A 144 -1.08 -6.30 -5.61
CA THR A 144 -1.60 -6.56 -6.95
C THR A 144 -0.61 -7.40 -7.77
N ASP A 145 -1.04 -7.88 -8.94
CA ASP A 145 -0.17 -8.67 -9.80
C ASP A 145 1.03 -7.84 -10.31
N ILE A 146 2.23 -8.32 -10.04
CA ILE A 146 3.48 -7.69 -10.50
C ILE A 146 3.55 -7.60 -12.03
N ASN A 147 2.94 -8.53 -12.77
CA ASN A 147 2.91 -8.48 -14.23
C ASN A 147 2.03 -7.33 -14.74
N LEU A 148 0.95 -7.02 -14.03
CA LEU A 148 0.17 -5.81 -14.29
C LEU A 148 1.02 -4.56 -14.04
N LEU A 149 1.71 -4.48 -12.89
CA LEU A 149 2.56 -3.34 -12.55
C LEU A 149 3.63 -3.08 -13.63
N LYS A 150 4.27 -4.13 -14.15
CA LYS A 150 5.26 -4.03 -15.24
C LYS A 150 4.67 -3.39 -16.51
N LYS A 151 3.38 -3.59 -16.78
CA LYS A 151 2.70 -3.02 -17.95
C LYS A 151 2.23 -1.58 -17.72
N VAL A 152 1.68 -1.28 -16.53
CA VAL A 152 0.99 -0.01 -16.30
C VAL A 152 1.91 1.12 -15.83
N ILE A 153 2.99 0.82 -15.10
CA ILE A 153 3.95 1.84 -14.67
C ILE A 153 4.53 2.64 -15.85
N PRO A 154 4.94 2.02 -16.98
CA PRO A 154 5.40 2.77 -18.15
C PRO A 154 4.36 3.75 -18.71
N LYS A 155 3.04 3.44 -18.63
CA LYS A 155 1.97 4.34 -19.07
C LYS A 155 1.93 5.63 -18.25
N PHE A 156 2.09 5.53 -16.92
CA PHE A 156 2.18 6.69 -16.05
C PHE A 156 3.45 7.52 -16.33
N LYS A 157 4.58 6.86 -16.63
CA LYS A 157 5.80 7.58 -17.04
C LYS A 157 5.60 8.35 -18.34
N GLN A 158 4.88 7.79 -19.32
CA GLN A 158 4.59 8.47 -20.59
C GLN A 158 3.77 9.75 -20.41
N ILE A 159 2.98 9.85 -19.35
CA ILE A 159 2.23 11.05 -19.00
C ILE A 159 2.94 11.91 -17.94
N ASN A 160 4.25 11.71 -17.75
CA ASN A 160 5.14 12.45 -16.85
C ASN A 160 4.82 12.34 -15.35
N SER A 161 4.16 11.29 -14.92
CA SER A 161 3.98 11.01 -13.49
C SER A 161 5.29 10.53 -12.85
N GLN A 162 5.55 10.97 -11.63
CA GLN A 162 6.59 10.39 -10.78
C GLN A 162 6.07 9.10 -10.13
N ILE A 163 6.84 8.04 -10.23
CA ILE A 163 6.48 6.73 -9.72
C ILE A 163 6.98 6.58 -8.29
N VAL A 164 6.05 6.41 -7.36
CA VAL A 164 6.34 6.09 -5.95
C VAL A 164 5.95 4.63 -5.72
N MET A 165 6.89 3.82 -5.28
CA MET A 165 6.67 2.40 -5.03
C MET A 165 6.91 2.08 -3.55
N ASN A 166 5.88 1.61 -2.87
CA ASN A 166 6.04 0.94 -1.59
C ASN A 166 6.36 -0.54 -1.86
N PHE A 167 7.59 -0.95 -1.56
CA PHE A 167 8.07 -2.31 -1.81
C PHE A 167 7.55 -3.31 -0.76
N SER A 168 6.24 -3.36 -0.58
CA SER A 168 5.51 -4.19 0.37
C SER A 168 4.19 -4.71 -0.24
N PRO A 169 3.77 -5.97 0.04
CA PRO A 169 4.56 -7.04 0.66
C PRO A 169 5.68 -7.53 -0.26
N ILE A 170 6.63 -8.28 0.32
CA ILE A 170 7.70 -8.89 -0.47
C ILE A 170 7.14 -9.97 -1.40
N VAL A 171 7.42 -9.83 -2.69
CA VAL A 171 7.08 -10.81 -3.72
C VAL A 171 8.29 -11.09 -4.61
N ASN A 172 8.27 -12.22 -5.30
CA ASN A 172 9.34 -12.59 -6.21
C ASN A 172 9.49 -11.55 -7.35
N ASN A 173 10.72 -11.31 -7.78
CA ASN A 173 11.06 -10.42 -8.91
C ASN A 173 10.66 -8.95 -8.75
N MET A 174 10.29 -8.49 -7.55
CA MET A 174 9.91 -7.10 -7.31
C MET A 174 11.07 -6.13 -7.55
N ARG A 175 12.32 -6.59 -7.41
CA ARG A 175 13.54 -5.82 -7.72
C ARG A 175 13.56 -5.31 -9.16
N ASP A 176 12.93 -6.06 -10.10
CA ASP A 176 12.84 -5.67 -11.51
C ASP A 176 12.14 -4.33 -11.72
N LEU A 177 11.29 -3.90 -10.77
CA LEU A 177 10.56 -2.63 -10.86
C LEU A 177 11.34 -1.44 -10.28
N MET A 178 12.49 -1.67 -9.66
CA MET A 178 13.30 -0.58 -9.09
C MET A 178 13.76 0.43 -10.14
N ASN A 179 14.15 -0.03 -11.33
CA ASN A 179 14.56 0.84 -12.44
C ASN A 179 13.41 1.68 -13.05
N LEU A 180 12.16 1.30 -12.77
CA LEU A 180 10.97 2.05 -13.18
C LEU A 180 10.49 3.03 -12.08
N THR A 181 11.06 2.94 -10.89
CA THR A 181 10.64 3.69 -9.69
C THR A 181 11.45 4.97 -9.54
N ASP A 182 10.79 6.09 -9.26
CA ASP A 182 11.45 7.35 -8.92
C ASP A 182 11.71 7.44 -7.41
N VAL A 183 10.74 7.04 -6.59
CA VAL A 183 10.84 7.01 -5.12
C VAL A 183 10.51 5.62 -4.61
N ALA A 184 11.49 4.93 -4.03
CA ALA A 184 11.32 3.62 -3.39
C ALA A 184 11.16 3.79 -1.88
N VAL A 185 10.11 3.20 -1.32
CA VAL A 185 9.82 3.19 0.12
C VAL A 185 9.80 1.74 0.61
N LEU A 186 10.54 1.47 1.68
CA LEU A 186 10.69 0.14 2.28
C LEU A 186 10.81 0.26 3.79
N ASN A 187 10.49 -0.79 4.53
CA ASN A 187 11.01 -0.91 5.89
C ASN A 187 12.38 -1.61 5.90
N LEU A 188 13.04 -1.65 7.06
CA LEU A 188 14.37 -2.24 7.20
C LEU A 188 14.40 -3.73 6.79
N ALA A 189 13.41 -4.51 7.22
CA ALA A 189 13.33 -5.94 6.91
C ALA A 189 13.09 -6.18 5.41
N GLU A 190 12.24 -5.39 4.78
CA GLU A 190 12.00 -5.44 3.33
C GLU A 190 13.26 -5.09 2.55
N ALA A 191 14.00 -4.06 2.99
CA ALA A 191 15.28 -3.67 2.37
C ALA A 191 16.32 -4.80 2.43
N GLN A 192 16.44 -5.45 3.59
CA GLN A 192 17.33 -6.60 3.79
C GLN A 192 16.92 -7.78 2.89
N GLN A 193 15.63 -8.06 2.80
CA GLN A 193 15.09 -9.18 2.03
C GLN A 193 15.30 -8.99 0.52
N ILE A 194 15.02 -7.80 -0.01
CA ILE A 194 15.24 -7.45 -1.43
C ILE A 194 16.72 -7.55 -1.81
N LEU A 195 17.60 -7.15 -0.89
CA LEU A 195 19.06 -7.20 -1.12
C LEU A 195 19.69 -8.54 -0.78
N GLU A 196 18.90 -9.49 -0.24
CA GLU A 196 19.41 -10.79 0.25
C GLU A 196 20.62 -10.58 1.21
N SER A 197 20.47 -9.61 2.12
CA SER A 197 21.57 -9.11 2.94
C SER A 197 21.21 -9.11 4.42
N SER A 198 22.16 -9.49 5.27
CA SER A 198 22.06 -9.33 6.72
C SER A 198 22.57 -7.96 7.21
N GLU A 199 22.87 -7.05 6.31
CA GLU A 199 23.31 -5.69 6.65
C GLU A 199 22.23 -4.98 7.48
N SER A 200 22.60 -4.41 8.61
CA SER A 200 21.71 -3.67 9.51
C SER A 200 21.92 -2.16 9.47
N ASN A 201 23.00 -1.68 8.83
CA ASN A 201 23.24 -0.25 8.65
C ASN A 201 22.32 0.30 7.55
N PRO A 202 21.33 1.14 7.88
CA PRO A 202 20.39 1.65 6.88
C PRO A 202 21.04 2.47 5.77
N GLU A 203 22.14 3.16 6.04
CA GLU A 203 22.85 3.97 5.03
C GLU A 203 23.52 3.10 3.96
N GLU A 204 24.07 1.95 4.36
CA GLU A 204 24.63 1.00 3.39
C GLU A 204 23.55 0.33 2.55
N LEU A 205 22.39 0.04 3.15
CA LEU A 205 21.23 -0.47 2.42
C LEU A 205 20.71 0.59 1.42
N LEU A 206 20.60 1.86 1.82
CA LEU A 206 20.20 2.96 0.92
C LEU A 206 21.09 3.04 -0.32
N LYS A 207 22.43 2.97 -0.16
CA LYS A 207 23.38 3.01 -1.27
C LYS A 207 23.16 1.85 -2.24
N LYS A 208 22.99 0.64 -1.71
CA LYS A 208 22.75 -0.56 -2.51
C LYS A 208 21.42 -0.47 -3.27
N LEU A 209 20.31 -0.10 -2.57
CA LEU A 209 19.01 0.03 -3.20
C LEU A 209 18.99 1.11 -4.28
N LYS A 210 19.65 2.24 -4.03
CA LYS A 210 19.74 3.33 -5.01
C LYS A 210 20.44 2.91 -6.29
N SER A 211 21.40 2.01 -6.24
CA SER A 211 22.10 1.51 -7.42
C SER A 211 21.21 0.75 -8.41
N PHE A 212 20.00 0.35 -8.01
CA PHE A 212 19.01 -0.28 -8.89
C PHE A 212 18.15 0.71 -9.68
N GLY A 213 18.29 2.03 -9.48
CA GLY A 213 17.67 3.04 -10.33
C GLY A 213 16.83 4.12 -9.67
N PRO A 214 16.22 3.93 -8.47
CA PRO A 214 15.39 4.96 -7.86
C PRO A 214 16.18 6.26 -7.62
N LYS A 215 15.53 7.41 -7.85
CA LYS A 215 16.11 8.73 -7.55
C LYS A 215 16.16 8.99 -6.05
N ILE A 216 15.15 8.53 -5.34
CA ILE A 216 15.04 8.65 -3.88
C ILE A 216 14.75 7.27 -3.32
N VAL A 217 15.44 6.91 -2.24
CA VAL A 217 15.15 5.70 -1.45
C VAL A 217 14.88 6.11 -0.01
N VAL A 218 13.81 5.58 0.56
CA VAL A 218 13.40 5.80 1.95
C VAL A 218 13.33 4.46 2.66
N ILE A 219 14.01 4.33 3.80
CA ILE A 219 13.89 3.17 4.70
C ILE A 219 13.25 3.63 6.00
N THR A 220 12.08 3.06 6.32
CA THR A 220 11.41 3.30 7.59
C THR A 220 11.97 2.36 8.66
N LEU A 221 12.14 2.90 9.89
CA LEU A 221 12.79 2.24 11.02
C LEU A 221 11.86 2.09 12.23
N GLY A 222 10.54 2.15 12.02
CA GLY A 222 9.56 2.07 13.09
C GLY A 222 9.75 3.19 14.12
N GLY A 223 9.97 2.82 15.39
CA GLY A 223 10.18 3.76 16.48
C GLY A 223 11.43 4.64 16.38
N ASP A 224 12.37 4.31 15.50
CA ASP A 224 13.59 5.10 15.23
C ASP A 224 13.41 6.11 14.08
N GLY A 225 12.23 6.14 13.46
CA GLY A 225 11.90 7.11 12.40
C GLY A 225 12.18 6.60 11.01
N ALA A 226 12.89 7.38 10.19
CA ALA A 226 13.21 7.03 8.81
C ALA A 226 14.54 7.62 8.37
N VAL A 227 15.17 6.98 7.39
CA VAL A 227 16.33 7.49 6.66
C VAL A 227 16.03 7.52 5.17
N ALA A 228 16.53 8.52 4.49
CA ALA A 228 16.35 8.67 3.04
C ALA A 228 17.64 9.09 2.37
N MET A 229 17.80 8.69 1.12
CA MET A 229 18.89 9.17 0.24
C MET A 229 18.27 9.78 -1.03
N ASN A 230 18.63 11.00 -1.34
CA ASN A 230 18.17 11.71 -2.54
C ASN A 230 19.01 11.38 -3.79
N SER A 231 18.67 12.04 -4.92
CA SER A 231 19.41 11.89 -6.21
C SER A 231 20.90 12.20 -6.09
N ASP A 232 21.26 13.15 -5.24
CA ASP A 232 22.64 13.64 -5.11
C ASP A 232 23.46 12.80 -4.12
N GLY A 233 22.86 11.76 -3.54
CA GLY A 233 23.49 10.89 -2.54
C GLY A 233 23.49 11.48 -1.11
N LEU A 234 22.78 12.60 -0.89
CA LEU A 234 22.63 13.17 0.42
C LEU A 234 21.68 12.29 1.29
N VAL A 235 22.17 11.91 2.45
CA VAL A 235 21.39 11.15 3.44
C VAL A 235 20.68 12.12 4.40
N MET A 236 19.40 11.91 4.59
CA MET A 236 18.58 12.59 5.58
C MET A 236 18.04 11.58 6.59
N LYS A 237 17.98 11.98 7.87
CA LYS A 237 17.40 11.18 8.96
C LYS A 237 16.27 12.00 9.60
N VAL A 238 15.13 11.35 9.79
CA VAL A 238 13.97 11.95 10.45
C VAL A 238 13.61 11.07 11.64
N PRO A 239 13.66 11.59 12.87
CA PRO A 239 13.28 10.82 14.05
C PRO A 239 11.78 10.54 14.06
N ALA A 240 11.37 9.45 14.70
CA ALA A 240 9.96 9.17 14.89
C ALA A 240 9.30 10.22 15.81
N GLN A 241 8.05 10.53 15.52
CA GLN A 241 7.22 11.29 16.46
C GLN A 241 6.85 10.39 17.65
N VAL A 242 6.97 10.93 18.86
CA VAL A 242 6.54 10.20 20.06
C VAL A 242 5.03 10.05 20.04
N ALA A 243 4.54 8.83 19.91
CA ALA A 243 3.13 8.49 19.93
C ALA A 243 2.85 7.36 20.91
N LYS A 244 1.68 7.41 21.56
CA LYS A 244 1.20 6.28 22.35
C LYS A 244 0.62 5.25 21.36
N VAL A 245 1.40 4.24 21.05
CA VAL A 245 0.98 3.15 20.16
C VAL A 245 -0.11 2.35 20.86
N LYS A 246 -1.28 2.18 20.22
CA LYS A 246 -2.35 1.30 20.69
C LYS A 246 -2.19 -0.09 20.08
N ASN A 247 -1.94 -0.17 18.80
CA ASN A 247 -1.58 -1.36 18.05
C ASN A 247 -0.77 -0.95 16.81
N THR A 248 -0.23 -1.91 16.10
CA THR A 248 0.53 -1.69 14.85
C THR A 248 -0.22 -2.23 13.63
N VAL A 249 -1.50 -2.51 13.76
CA VAL A 249 -2.39 -2.92 12.68
C VAL A 249 -2.86 -1.65 11.97
N GLY A 250 -2.44 -1.49 10.74
CA GLY A 250 -2.57 -0.52 9.72
C GLY A 250 -3.22 0.69 9.61
#